data_7dd6f521a0f9bd5cfd3313b839f22b9e
#
_entry.id   7dd6f521a0f9bd5cfd3313b839f22b9e
#
_cell.length_a   1.000
_cell.length_b   1.000
_cell.length_c   1.000
_cell.angle_alpha   90.00
_cell.angle_beta   90.00
_cell.angle_gamma   90.00
#
_symmetry.space_group_name_H-M   'P 1'
#
loop_
_entity.id
_entity.type
_entity.pdbx_description
1 polymer ?
#
loop_
_entity_poly.entity_id
_entity_poly.type
_entity_poly.pdbx_seq_one_letter_code
_entity_poly.pdbx_strand_id
1 'polypeptide(L)'
;MLLSNRVYSNQGNQSLIDLLDKGCKRVLDVGCGAGDNAALIRAMHLHCDIRGITHSAVEANLARKHMAQCWVFDIENEFPADLLDQSFDVLIFSHVLEHLRDPAVALVRFLRLLRIGGQVLIAVPNVLAWPMRLKFLRGNFEYQSEGVLDDTHLRFFTYFTTERYLLSTSPDIEVTRKATSGSLPLWLLRRYIMPRSWTEWIDRWACRHWPNLFGTQILISGIKK
;
A
#
# COMPACT_ATOMS: atom_id res chain seq x y z
N MET A 1 20.22 -0.97 -12.20
CA MET A 1 19.90 -1.10 -10.77
C MET A 1 20.16 -2.53 -10.38
N LEU A 2 21.07 -2.82 -9.44
CA LEU A 2 21.35 -4.18 -9.00
C LEU A 2 20.07 -4.74 -8.38
N LEU A 3 19.57 -5.84 -8.93
CA LEU A 3 18.44 -6.60 -8.38
C LEU A 3 18.78 -6.96 -6.94
N SER A 4 18.20 -6.27 -6.00
CA SER A 4 18.42 -6.55 -4.59
C SER A 4 17.82 -7.93 -4.29
N ASN A 5 18.63 -8.84 -3.76
CA ASN A 5 18.18 -10.14 -3.25
C ASN A 5 17.37 -10.00 -1.95
N ARG A 6 16.93 -8.80 -1.63
CA ARG A 6 16.17 -8.50 -0.42
C ARG A 6 14.74 -9.00 -0.60
N VAL A 7 14.32 -9.90 0.26
CA VAL A 7 12.93 -10.37 0.33
C VAL A 7 12.21 -9.51 1.37
N TYR A 8 11.25 -8.72 0.91
CA TYR A 8 10.34 -8.03 1.81
C TYR A 8 9.23 -9.01 2.23
N SER A 9 9.42 -9.67 3.37
CA SER A 9 8.38 -10.46 4.02
C SER A 9 7.81 -9.65 5.17
N ASN A 10 6.53 -9.35 5.09
CA ASN A 10 5.76 -8.69 6.13
C ASN A 10 4.48 -9.50 6.40
N GLN A 11 3.62 -9.05 7.28
CA GLN A 11 2.35 -9.74 7.58
C GLN A 11 1.21 -9.28 6.66
N GLY A 12 1.52 -8.60 5.55
CA GLY A 12 0.56 -7.94 4.69
C GLY A 12 -0.02 -6.67 5.33
N ASN A 13 -0.76 -5.90 4.54
CA ASN A 13 -1.38 -4.66 4.98
C ASN A 13 -2.86 -4.85 5.33
N GLN A 14 -3.14 -5.38 6.53
CA GLN A 14 -4.51 -5.64 6.98
C GLN A 14 -5.40 -4.39 6.86
N SER A 15 -4.90 -3.20 7.24
CA SER A 15 -5.68 -1.96 7.18
C SER A 15 -6.08 -1.56 5.75
N LEU A 16 -5.27 -1.90 4.75
CA LEU A 16 -5.59 -1.69 3.35
C LEU A 16 -6.58 -2.75 2.85
N ILE A 17 -6.33 -4.03 3.19
CA ILE A 17 -7.16 -5.15 2.77
C ILE A 17 -8.57 -5.09 3.39
N ASP A 18 -8.73 -4.50 4.56
CA ASP A 18 -10.05 -4.23 5.17
C ASP A 18 -10.93 -3.28 4.32
N LEU A 19 -10.33 -2.55 3.36
CA LEU A 19 -11.05 -1.69 2.42
C LEU A 19 -11.46 -2.43 1.13
N LEU A 20 -11.02 -3.67 0.95
CA LEU A 20 -11.26 -4.45 -0.26
C LEU A 20 -12.75 -4.70 -0.48
N ASP A 21 -13.22 -4.51 -1.72
CA ASP A 21 -14.54 -4.96 -2.13
C ASP A 21 -14.62 -6.49 -2.07
N LYS A 22 -15.48 -7.00 -1.18
CA LYS A 22 -15.65 -8.44 -0.95
C LYS A 22 -16.32 -9.17 -2.12
N GLY A 23 -16.92 -8.44 -3.04
CA GLY A 23 -17.51 -8.97 -4.27
C GLY A 23 -16.53 -9.11 -5.43
N CYS A 24 -15.27 -8.71 -5.26
CA CYS A 24 -14.27 -8.78 -6.33
C CYS A 24 -13.97 -10.23 -6.74
N LYS A 25 -13.74 -10.42 -8.05
CA LYS A 25 -13.38 -11.73 -8.65
C LYS A 25 -11.93 -11.79 -9.08
N ARG A 26 -11.37 -10.67 -9.52
CA ARG A 26 -9.99 -10.58 -10.05
C ARG A 26 -9.25 -9.42 -9.40
N VAL A 27 -8.16 -9.73 -8.72
CA VAL A 27 -7.31 -8.78 -7.99
C VAL A 27 -5.90 -8.79 -8.58
N LEU A 28 -5.32 -7.62 -8.82
CA LEU A 28 -3.91 -7.45 -9.15
C LEU A 28 -3.22 -6.69 -8.01
N ASP A 29 -2.23 -7.32 -7.39
CA ASP A 29 -1.37 -6.73 -6.37
C ASP A 29 -0.05 -6.29 -7.04
N VAL A 30 0.11 -4.99 -7.26
CA VAL A 30 1.27 -4.38 -7.92
C VAL A 30 2.34 -4.10 -6.87
N GLY A 31 3.50 -4.71 -7.01
CA GLY A 31 4.54 -4.71 -5.98
C GLY A 31 4.21 -5.69 -4.85
N CYS A 32 3.74 -6.89 -5.19
CA CYS A 32 3.18 -7.85 -4.24
C CYS A 32 4.18 -8.46 -3.26
N GLY A 33 5.50 -8.24 -3.44
CA GLY A 33 6.54 -8.86 -2.62
C GLY A 33 6.38 -10.40 -2.57
N ALA A 34 6.45 -10.97 -1.38
CA ALA A 34 6.26 -12.40 -1.16
C ALA A 34 4.79 -12.87 -1.21
N GLY A 35 3.82 -11.98 -1.47
CA GLY A 35 2.39 -12.30 -1.59
C GLY A 35 1.62 -12.22 -0.28
N ASP A 36 2.09 -11.46 0.68
CA ASP A 36 1.48 -11.36 2.02
C ASP A 36 0.05 -10.79 1.99
N ASN A 37 -0.23 -9.80 1.13
CA ASN A 37 -1.60 -9.30 0.93
C ASN A 37 -2.53 -10.40 0.37
N ALA A 38 -2.03 -11.21 -0.57
CA ALA A 38 -2.82 -12.33 -1.11
C ALA A 38 -3.11 -13.38 -0.02
N ALA A 39 -2.16 -13.64 0.87
CA ALA A 39 -2.38 -14.52 2.02
C ALA A 39 -3.49 -13.98 2.93
N LEU A 40 -3.52 -12.66 3.21
CA LEU A 40 -4.59 -12.02 3.97
C LEU A 40 -5.95 -12.16 3.28
N ILE A 41 -6.03 -11.91 1.97
CA ILE A 41 -7.27 -12.04 1.19
C ILE A 41 -7.78 -13.48 1.24
N ARG A 42 -6.88 -14.47 1.12
CA ARG A 42 -7.24 -15.90 1.26
C ARG A 42 -7.74 -16.23 2.66
N ALA A 43 -7.13 -15.68 3.71
CA ALA A 43 -7.57 -15.86 5.09
C ALA A 43 -8.98 -15.28 5.37
N MET A 44 -9.41 -14.31 4.58
CA MET A 44 -10.79 -13.78 4.63
C MET A 44 -11.82 -14.69 3.90
N HIS A 45 -11.38 -15.86 3.41
CA HIS A 45 -12.21 -16.82 2.63
C HIS A 45 -12.82 -16.22 1.35
N LEU A 46 -12.20 -15.20 0.78
CA LEU A 46 -12.61 -14.63 -0.50
C LEU A 46 -12.10 -15.49 -1.66
N HIS A 47 -13.02 -15.96 -2.50
CA HIS A 47 -12.73 -16.76 -3.70
C HIS A 47 -12.50 -15.83 -4.89
N CYS A 48 -11.31 -15.20 -4.99
CA CYS A 48 -10.92 -14.36 -6.12
C CYS A 48 -9.64 -14.87 -6.78
N ASP A 49 -9.50 -14.61 -8.09
CA ASP A 49 -8.26 -14.79 -8.85
C ASP A 49 -7.31 -13.66 -8.47
N ILE A 50 -6.31 -13.97 -7.64
CA ILE A 50 -5.31 -13.00 -7.20
C ILE A 50 -4.07 -13.20 -8.05
N ARG A 51 -3.60 -12.12 -8.67
CA ARG A 51 -2.37 -12.07 -9.44
C ARG A 51 -1.45 -11.02 -8.88
N GLY A 52 -0.15 -11.16 -9.08
CA GLY A 52 0.84 -10.25 -8.54
C GLY A 52 1.89 -9.83 -9.54
N ILE A 53 2.56 -8.73 -9.21
CA ILE A 53 3.74 -8.24 -9.90
C ILE A 53 4.80 -7.93 -8.85
N THR A 54 6.00 -8.43 -9.05
CA THR A 54 7.18 -8.06 -8.24
C THR A 54 8.40 -7.92 -9.15
N HIS A 55 9.44 -7.23 -8.69
CA HIS A 55 10.71 -7.14 -9.39
C HIS A 55 11.65 -8.32 -9.07
N SER A 56 11.33 -9.14 -8.07
CA SER A 56 12.18 -10.23 -7.56
C SER A 56 11.64 -11.61 -7.92
N ALA A 57 12.44 -12.41 -8.62
CA ALA A 57 12.08 -13.80 -8.93
C ALA A 57 11.95 -14.69 -7.66
N VAL A 58 12.71 -14.35 -6.60
CA VAL A 58 12.62 -15.06 -5.31
C VAL A 58 11.28 -14.78 -4.65
N GLU A 59 10.86 -13.51 -4.61
CA GLU A 59 9.54 -13.13 -4.08
C GLU A 59 8.41 -13.73 -4.89
N ALA A 60 8.50 -13.70 -6.24
CA ALA A 60 7.49 -14.31 -7.10
C ALA A 60 7.28 -15.80 -6.81
N ASN A 61 8.35 -16.55 -6.53
CA ASN A 61 8.24 -17.96 -6.16
C ASN A 61 7.50 -18.17 -4.82
N LEU A 62 7.68 -17.24 -3.87
CA LEU A 62 6.93 -17.28 -2.61
C LEU A 62 5.46 -16.87 -2.83
N ALA A 63 5.22 -15.80 -3.58
CA ALA A 63 3.89 -15.26 -3.87
C ALA A 63 2.97 -16.27 -4.57
N ARG A 64 3.53 -17.12 -5.46
CA ARG A 64 2.78 -18.17 -6.17
C ARG A 64 2.08 -19.20 -5.26
N LYS A 65 2.43 -19.25 -3.97
CA LYS A 65 1.70 -20.09 -3.00
C LYS A 65 0.28 -19.55 -2.71
N HIS A 66 0.07 -18.25 -2.92
CA HIS A 66 -1.18 -17.55 -2.61
C HIS A 66 -1.84 -16.92 -3.85
N MET A 67 -1.13 -16.86 -4.98
CA MET A 67 -1.55 -16.21 -6.22
C MET A 67 -1.63 -17.20 -7.37
N ALA A 68 -2.57 -16.97 -8.29
CA ALA A 68 -2.71 -17.77 -9.51
C ALA A 68 -1.56 -17.54 -10.49
N GLN A 69 -1.04 -16.29 -10.52
CA GLN A 69 0.07 -15.88 -11.37
C GLN A 69 0.86 -14.75 -10.69
N CYS A 70 2.17 -14.73 -10.88
CA CYS A 70 3.02 -13.63 -10.46
C CYS A 70 4.04 -13.33 -11.57
N TRP A 71 3.96 -12.13 -12.14
CA TRP A 71 4.93 -11.62 -13.12
C TRP A 71 6.15 -11.03 -12.42
N VAL A 72 7.29 -11.12 -13.12
CA VAL A 72 8.57 -10.55 -12.64
C VAL A 72 9.06 -9.55 -13.66
N PHE A 73 8.92 -8.26 -13.36
CA PHE A 73 9.43 -7.16 -14.20
C PHE A 73 9.51 -5.83 -13.44
N ASP A 74 10.20 -4.87 -14.02
CA ASP A 74 10.27 -3.50 -13.50
C ASP A 74 9.05 -2.69 -13.97
N ILE A 75 8.17 -2.36 -13.03
CA ILE A 75 6.90 -1.65 -13.30
C ILE A 75 7.07 -0.23 -13.85
N GLU A 76 8.24 0.39 -13.71
CA GLU A 76 8.53 1.70 -14.32
C GLU A 76 8.87 1.58 -15.80
N ASN A 77 9.60 0.55 -16.20
CA ASN A 77 10.20 0.44 -17.51
C ASN A 77 9.53 -0.59 -18.42
N GLU A 78 8.86 -1.57 -17.85
CA GLU A 78 8.30 -2.71 -18.58
C GLU A 78 6.77 -2.76 -18.42
N PHE A 79 6.10 -3.35 -19.43
CA PHE A 79 4.69 -3.66 -19.38
C PHE A 79 4.40 -4.83 -20.33
N PRO A 80 4.38 -6.07 -19.83
CA PRO A 80 4.23 -7.27 -20.64
C PRO A 80 2.93 -7.28 -21.44
N ALA A 81 2.98 -7.77 -22.69
CA ALA A 81 1.85 -7.78 -23.60
C ALA A 81 0.68 -8.64 -23.08
N ASP A 82 0.99 -9.76 -22.42
CA ASP A 82 -0.01 -10.65 -21.81
C ASP A 82 -0.75 -10.02 -20.63
N LEU A 83 -0.20 -8.95 -20.04
CA LEU A 83 -0.87 -8.17 -19.01
C LEU A 83 -1.87 -7.19 -19.61
N LEU A 84 -1.61 -6.65 -20.82
CA LEU A 84 -2.48 -5.67 -21.49
C LEU A 84 -3.89 -6.19 -21.75
N ASP A 85 -4.03 -7.48 -22.04
CA ASP A 85 -5.33 -8.13 -22.31
C ASP A 85 -6.10 -8.49 -21.04
N GLN A 86 -5.54 -8.19 -19.87
CA GLN A 86 -6.17 -8.47 -18.58
C GLN A 86 -7.10 -7.35 -18.14
N SER A 87 -8.12 -7.70 -17.38
CA SER A 87 -9.01 -6.75 -16.72
C SER A 87 -9.24 -7.18 -15.28
N PHE A 88 -9.13 -6.25 -14.35
CA PHE A 88 -9.22 -6.50 -12.92
C PHE A 88 -10.37 -5.72 -12.28
N ASP A 89 -10.96 -6.32 -11.26
CA ASP A 89 -11.95 -5.67 -10.39
C ASP A 89 -11.27 -4.76 -9.38
N VAL A 90 -10.07 -5.17 -8.92
CA VAL A 90 -9.30 -4.44 -7.92
C VAL A 90 -7.82 -4.37 -8.30
N LEU A 91 -7.24 -3.18 -8.14
CA LEU A 91 -5.79 -2.97 -8.15
C LEU A 91 -5.32 -2.58 -6.75
N ILE A 92 -4.25 -3.21 -6.27
CA ILE A 92 -3.63 -2.91 -4.98
C ILE A 92 -2.22 -2.35 -5.22
N PHE A 93 -1.91 -1.22 -4.56
CA PHE A 93 -0.58 -0.62 -4.47
C PHE A 93 -0.26 -0.44 -2.99
N SER A 94 0.41 -1.42 -2.40
CA SER A 94 0.73 -1.41 -0.97
C SER A 94 2.22 -1.19 -0.75
N HIS A 95 2.60 0.03 -0.38
CA HIS A 95 3.99 0.42 -0.14
C HIS A 95 4.92 0.13 -1.34
N VAL A 96 4.50 0.59 -2.53
CA VAL A 96 5.27 0.45 -3.77
C VAL A 96 5.49 1.81 -4.45
N LEU A 97 4.51 2.72 -4.37
CA LEU A 97 4.55 3.99 -5.10
C LEU A 97 5.64 4.95 -4.60
N GLU A 98 6.04 4.84 -3.34
CA GLU A 98 7.14 5.60 -2.75
C GLU A 98 8.52 5.26 -3.32
N HIS A 99 8.67 4.07 -3.88
CA HIS A 99 9.92 3.59 -4.49
C HIS A 99 10.07 4.01 -5.95
N LEU A 100 9.03 4.58 -6.57
CA LEU A 100 9.02 4.93 -7.99
C LEU A 100 9.50 6.38 -8.22
N ARG A 101 10.16 6.60 -9.35
CA ARG A 101 10.58 7.93 -9.78
C ARG A 101 9.38 8.79 -10.15
N ASP A 102 8.41 8.19 -10.87
CA ASP A 102 7.16 8.84 -11.23
C ASP A 102 5.95 7.95 -10.91
N PRO A 103 5.51 7.94 -9.63
CA PRO A 103 4.42 7.09 -9.19
C PRO A 103 3.07 7.42 -9.83
N ALA A 104 2.83 8.70 -10.20
CA ALA A 104 1.59 9.09 -10.87
C ALA A 104 1.49 8.50 -12.29
N VAL A 105 2.58 8.53 -13.05
CA VAL A 105 2.65 7.93 -14.39
C VAL A 105 2.49 6.41 -14.32
N ALA A 106 3.18 5.77 -13.38
CA ALA A 106 3.05 4.33 -13.18
C ALA A 106 1.60 3.98 -12.83
N LEU A 107 0.99 4.72 -11.89
CA LEU A 107 -0.40 4.50 -11.49
C LEU A 107 -1.37 4.60 -12.68
N VAL A 108 -1.30 5.67 -13.49
CA VAL A 108 -2.12 5.86 -14.71
C VAL A 108 -1.99 4.66 -15.65
N ARG A 109 -0.78 4.14 -15.85
CA ARG A 109 -0.54 2.98 -16.71
C ARG A 109 -1.30 1.75 -16.24
N PHE A 110 -1.26 1.45 -14.94
CA PHE A 110 -1.98 0.30 -14.37
C PHE A 110 -3.49 0.51 -14.28
N LEU A 111 -3.97 1.73 -14.08
CA LEU A 111 -5.41 2.03 -14.05
C LEU A 111 -6.13 1.68 -15.36
N ARG A 112 -5.41 1.51 -16.48
CA ARG A 112 -5.98 1.01 -17.74
C ARG A 112 -6.47 -0.44 -17.61
N LEU A 113 -5.86 -1.23 -16.73
CA LEU A 113 -6.24 -2.62 -16.45
C LEU A 113 -7.45 -2.72 -15.52
N LEU A 114 -7.83 -1.63 -14.86
CA LEU A 114 -8.99 -1.59 -13.98
C LEU A 114 -10.26 -1.40 -14.81
N ARG A 115 -11.25 -2.28 -14.62
CA ARG A 115 -12.54 -2.13 -15.28
C ARG A 115 -13.29 -0.88 -14.77
N ILE A 116 -14.27 -0.40 -15.53
CA ILE A 116 -15.23 0.60 -15.06
C ILE A 116 -15.97 0.03 -13.84
N GLY A 117 -16.14 0.83 -12.78
CA GLY A 117 -16.66 0.39 -11.50
C GLY A 117 -15.67 -0.44 -10.66
N GLY A 118 -14.44 -0.65 -11.15
CA GLY A 118 -13.37 -1.33 -10.40
C GLY A 118 -12.75 -0.44 -9.32
N GLN A 119 -12.18 -1.09 -8.30
CA GLN A 119 -11.60 -0.42 -7.13
C GLN A 119 -10.08 -0.32 -7.24
N VAL A 120 -9.50 0.81 -6.89
CA VAL A 120 -8.06 0.96 -6.64
C VAL A 120 -7.82 1.19 -5.16
N LEU A 121 -6.88 0.43 -4.59
CA LEU A 121 -6.43 0.52 -3.21
C LEU A 121 -4.97 0.95 -3.17
N ILE A 122 -4.67 2.02 -2.45
CA ILE A 122 -3.32 2.59 -2.34
C ILE A 122 -2.95 2.74 -0.87
N ALA A 123 -1.77 2.28 -0.49
CA ALA A 123 -1.14 2.57 0.79
C ALA A 123 0.27 3.13 0.57
N VAL A 124 0.58 4.24 1.22
CA VAL A 124 1.91 4.86 1.22
C VAL A 124 2.28 5.36 2.62
N PRO A 125 3.57 5.43 2.99
CA PRO A 125 3.99 5.93 4.29
C PRO A 125 3.69 7.42 4.45
N ASN A 126 3.38 7.84 5.68
CA ASN A 126 3.21 9.24 6.03
C ASN A 126 4.49 9.80 6.67
N VAL A 127 5.21 10.64 5.94
CA VAL A 127 6.45 11.25 6.42
C VAL A 127 6.23 12.23 7.58
N LEU A 128 5.02 12.73 7.79
CA LEU A 128 4.68 13.67 8.86
C LEU A 128 3.97 13.00 10.06
N ALA A 129 4.00 11.68 10.18
CA ALA A 129 3.57 11.00 11.39
C ALA A 129 4.39 11.45 12.60
N TRP A 130 3.80 11.42 13.79
CA TRP A 130 4.42 11.95 15.02
C TRP A 130 5.85 11.44 15.30
N PRO A 131 6.22 10.16 15.05
CA PRO A 131 7.60 9.73 15.27
C PRO A 131 8.59 10.43 14.37
N MET A 132 8.20 10.70 13.12
CA MET A 132 9.04 11.40 12.16
C MET A 132 9.19 12.87 12.51
N ARG A 133 8.09 13.55 12.92
CA ARG A 133 8.16 14.93 13.40
C ARG A 133 9.13 15.07 14.56
N LEU A 134 9.13 14.12 15.49
CA LEU A 134 10.03 14.13 16.64
C LEU A 134 11.49 13.93 16.24
N LYS A 135 11.77 13.07 15.23
CA LYS A 135 13.11 12.93 14.65
C LYS A 135 13.56 14.24 13.99
N PHE A 136 12.71 14.86 13.17
CA PHE A 136 13.03 16.12 12.46
C PHE A 136 13.23 17.30 13.42
N LEU A 137 12.42 17.42 14.47
CA LEU A 137 12.62 18.44 15.50
C LEU A 137 13.96 18.31 16.24
N ARG A 138 14.51 17.09 16.30
CA ARG A 138 15.86 16.85 16.83
C ARG A 138 16.97 17.02 15.79
N GLY A 139 16.64 17.49 14.57
CA GLY A 139 17.59 17.62 13.46
C GLY A 139 18.02 16.28 12.85
N ASN A 140 17.33 15.17 13.15
CA ASN A 140 17.69 13.85 12.66
C ASN A 140 16.87 13.50 11.40
N PHE A 141 17.58 13.40 10.26
CA PHE A 141 17.09 12.88 8.99
C PHE A 141 18.08 11.83 8.49
N GLU A 142 18.02 10.65 9.07
CA GLU A 142 18.90 9.54 8.74
C GLU A 142 18.15 8.45 7.98
N TYR A 143 18.65 8.07 6.82
CA TYR A 143 18.13 6.95 6.05
C TYR A 143 18.37 5.64 6.81
N GLN A 144 17.40 4.77 6.73
CA GLN A 144 17.37 3.48 7.40
C GLN A 144 17.12 2.37 6.39
N SER A 145 17.38 1.14 6.79
CA SER A 145 17.08 -0.02 5.94
C SER A 145 15.59 -0.35 5.85
N GLU A 146 14.74 0.22 6.70
CA GLU A 146 13.29 -0.03 6.75
C GLU A 146 12.54 1.18 7.28
N GLY A 147 11.23 1.26 6.98
CA GLY A 147 10.32 2.25 7.53
C GLY A 147 10.17 3.49 6.65
N VAL A 148 9.73 4.61 7.23
CA VAL A 148 9.38 5.82 6.47
C VAL A 148 10.58 6.45 5.76
N LEU A 149 11.78 6.38 6.36
CA LEU A 149 13.03 6.84 5.76
C LEU A 149 13.86 5.66 5.21
N ASP A 150 13.20 4.67 4.63
CA ASP A 150 13.89 3.60 3.88
C ASP A 150 14.77 4.24 2.78
N ASP A 151 16.01 3.75 2.63
CA ASP A 151 16.99 4.27 1.68
C ASP A 151 16.59 4.05 0.20
N THR A 152 15.58 3.23 -0.04
CA THR A 152 14.99 3.00 -1.36
C THR A 152 13.80 3.91 -1.66
N HIS A 153 13.32 4.70 -0.69
CA HIS A 153 12.21 5.65 -0.90
C HIS A 153 12.67 6.87 -1.70
N LEU A 154 12.07 7.06 -2.87
CA LEU A 154 12.30 8.20 -3.75
C LEU A 154 11.28 9.32 -3.56
N ARG A 155 10.09 9.00 -3.02
CA ARG A 155 8.99 9.94 -2.82
C ARG A 155 8.47 9.86 -1.39
N PHE A 156 8.16 11.03 -0.82
CA PHE A 156 7.61 11.18 0.51
C PHE A 156 6.21 11.76 0.45
N PHE A 157 5.29 11.16 1.17
CA PHE A 157 3.88 11.52 1.15
C PHE A 157 3.39 12.04 2.49
N THR A 158 2.39 12.93 2.43
CA THR A 158 1.63 13.39 3.59
C THR A 158 0.14 13.19 3.36
N TYR A 159 -0.65 13.09 4.40
CA TYR A 159 -2.10 12.90 4.27
C TYR A 159 -2.74 13.95 3.34
N PHE A 160 -2.31 15.21 3.40
CA PHE A 160 -2.94 16.28 2.62
C PHE A 160 -2.51 16.32 1.15
N THR A 161 -1.32 15.83 0.82
CA THR A 161 -0.75 15.97 -0.53
C THR A 161 -0.86 14.71 -1.39
N THR A 162 -0.98 13.51 -0.79
CA THR A 162 -0.93 12.21 -1.47
C THR A 162 -1.92 12.11 -2.62
N GLU A 163 -3.21 12.39 -2.34
CA GLU A 163 -4.27 12.26 -3.34
C GLU A 163 -4.03 13.17 -4.54
N ARG A 164 -3.76 14.46 -4.28
CA ARG A 164 -3.47 15.43 -5.33
C ARG A 164 -2.25 15.05 -6.16
N TYR A 165 -1.22 14.50 -5.53
CA TYR A 165 -0.01 14.11 -6.22
C TYR A 165 -0.19 12.84 -7.07
N LEU A 166 -0.86 11.82 -6.54
CA LEU A 166 -1.00 10.53 -7.21
C LEU A 166 -2.15 10.50 -8.24
N LEU A 167 -3.26 11.20 -7.97
CA LEU A 167 -4.49 11.07 -8.75
C LEU A 167 -4.84 12.31 -9.58
N SER A 168 -4.02 13.37 -9.57
CA SER A 168 -4.29 14.59 -10.37
C SER A 168 -4.40 14.33 -11.89
N THR A 169 -3.71 13.31 -12.38
CA THR A 169 -3.70 12.89 -13.77
C THR A 169 -4.70 11.77 -14.10
N SER A 170 -5.51 11.37 -13.13
CA SER A 170 -6.50 10.29 -13.26
C SER A 170 -7.90 10.78 -12.86
N PRO A 171 -8.52 11.69 -13.65
CA PRO A 171 -9.82 12.29 -13.30
C PRO A 171 -10.98 11.28 -13.33
N ASP A 172 -10.79 10.13 -13.92
CA ASP A 172 -11.70 9.00 -13.95
C ASP A 172 -11.73 8.19 -12.64
N ILE A 173 -10.85 8.50 -11.69
CA ILE A 173 -10.86 7.88 -10.36
C ILE A 173 -11.56 8.78 -9.35
N GLU A 174 -12.68 8.29 -8.83
CA GLU A 174 -13.37 8.92 -7.70
C GLU A 174 -12.87 8.34 -6.38
N VAL A 175 -12.26 9.17 -5.53
CA VAL A 175 -11.82 8.75 -4.20
C VAL A 175 -13.05 8.56 -3.30
N THR A 176 -13.34 7.31 -2.97
CA THR A 176 -14.48 6.93 -2.09
C THR A 176 -14.11 6.95 -0.62
N ARG A 177 -12.84 6.71 -0.31
CA ARG A 177 -12.35 6.72 1.07
C ARG A 177 -10.89 7.13 1.13
N LYS A 178 -10.57 8.03 2.06
CA LYS A 178 -9.22 8.40 2.45
C LYS A 178 -9.11 8.29 3.96
N ALA A 179 -8.17 7.49 4.42
CA ALA A 179 -7.98 7.19 5.83
C ALA A 179 -6.50 7.08 6.16
N THR A 180 -6.20 6.91 7.44
CA THR A 180 -4.86 6.55 7.89
C THR A 180 -4.95 5.42 8.90
N SER A 181 -3.89 4.63 9.00
CA SER A 181 -3.69 3.72 10.11
C SER A 181 -2.38 4.02 10.81
N GLY A 182 -2.38 3.88 12.12
CA GLY A 182 -1.24 4.22 12.95
C GLY A 182 -1.58 4.10 14.43
N SER A 183 -0.73 4.66 15.28
CA SER A 183 -0.92 4.53 16.72
C SER A 183 -0.44 5.76 17.48
N LEU A 184 -1.08 6.01 18.63
CA LEU A 184 -0.61 7.02 19.59
C LEU A 184 0.61 6.53 20.37
N PRO A 185 1.45 7.45 20.87
CA PRO A 185 2.65 7.15 21.65
C PRO A 185 2.32 6.76 23.11
N LEU A 186 1.45 5.78 23.32
CA LEU A 186 0.99 5.35 24.65
C LEU A 186 1.50 3.94 25.02
N TRP A 187 2.72 3.57 24.59
CA TRP A 187 3.20 2.20 24.69
C TRP A 187 3.23 1.63 26.11
N LEU A 188 3.57 2.45 27.15
CA LEU A 188 3.54 2.02 28.54
C LEU A 188 2.11 1.74 29.03
N LEU A 189 1.16 2.64 28.73
CA LEU A 189 -0.24 2.46 29.11
C LEU A 189 -0.84 1.25 28.39
N ARG A 190 -0.52 1.04 27.13
CA ARG A 190 -0.95 -0.13 26.34
C ARG A 190 -0.45 -1.44 26.92
N ARG A 191 0.82 -1.45 27.35
CA ARG A 191 1.45 -2.68 27.84
C ARG A 191 0.92 -3.12 29.19
N TYR A 192 0.57 -2.17 30.09
CA TYR A 192 0.33 -2.46 31.51
C TYR A 192 -1.09 -2.16 32.00
N ILE A 193 -1.85 -1.31 31.31
CA ILE A 193 -3.08 -0.76 31.90
C ILE A 193 -4.29 -0.91 30.97
N MET A 194 -4.13 -0.78 29.64
CA MET A 194 -5.25 -0.67 28.73
C MET A 194 -5.60 -1.99 28.04
N PRO A 195 -6.89 -2.40 28.03
CA PRO A 195 -7.36 -3.49 27.19
C PRO A 195 -7.08 -3.20 25.69
N ARG A 196 -6.78 -4.24 24.92
CA ARG A 196 -6.45 -4.12 23.49
C ARG A 196 -7.57 -3.43 22.69
N SER A 197 -8.83 -3.72 22.99
CA SER A 197 -9.98 -3.10 22.34
C SER A 197 -10.03 -1.57 22.52
N TRP A 198 -9.64 -1.08 23.70
CA TRP A 198 -9.59 0.36 23.98
C TRP A 198 -8.44 1.04 23.23
N THR A 199 -7.28 0.39 23.17
CA THR A 199 -6.15 0.95 22.41
C THR A 199 -6.47 1.05 20.93
N GLU A 200 -7.09 0.03 20.34
CA GLU A 200 -7.53 0.03 18.95
C GLU A 200 -8.60 1.11 18.66
N TRP A 201 -9.53 1.31 19.60
CA TRP A 201 -10.53 2.37 19.47
C TRP A 201 -9.90 3.76 19.52
N ILE A 202 -9.01 4.02 20.47
CA ILE A 202 -8.29 5.29 20.62
C ILE A 202 -7.43 5.57 19.37
N ASP A 203 -6.74 4.58 18.82
CA ASP A 203 -5.94 4.73 17.61
C ASP A 203 -6.79 5.10 16.41
N ARG A 204 -7.91 4.42 16.20
CA ARG A 204 -8.85 4.78 15.13
C ARG A 204 -9.40 6.19 15.31
N TRP A 205 -9.76 6.57 16.53
CA TRP A 205 -10.23 7.91 16.83
C TRP A 205 -9.17 8.97 16.55
N ALA A 206 -7.92 8.75 16.99
CA ALA A 206 -6.82 9.67 16.77
C ALA A 206 -6.45 9.79 15.29
N CYS A 207 -6.36 8.68 14.55
CA CYS A 207 -6.12 8.67 13.11
C CYS A 207 -7.24 9.39 12.34
N ARG A 208 -8.48 9.32 12.81
CA ARG A 208 -9.62 10.02 12.18
C ARG A 208 -9.57 11.53 12.39
N HIS A 209 -9.21 12.01 13.60
CA HIS A 209 -9.24 13.44 13.93
C HIS A 209 -7.92 14.16 13.60
N TRP A 210 -6.80 13.47 13.69
CA TRP A 210 -5.46 13.98 13.37
C TRP A 210 -4.70 13.02 12.43
N PRO A 211 -5.21 12.77 11.21
CA PRO A 211 -4.69 11.76 10.30
C PRO A 211 -3.21 11.97 9.96
N ASN A 212 -2.81 13.23 9.77
CA ASN A 212 -1.42 13.56 9.40
C ASN A 212 -0.45 13.51 10.59
N LEU A 213 -0.94 13.34 11.82
CA LEU A 213 -0.13 13.25 13.02
C LEU A 213 0.02 11.82 13.50
N PHE A 214 -1.10 11.09 13.64
CA PHE A 214 -1.11 9.75 14.23
C PHE A 214 -1.14 8.63 13.18
N GLY A 215 -1.50 8.93 11.93
CA GLY A 215 -1.41 7.96 10.85
C GLY A 215 0.03 7.77 10.40
N THR A 216 0.54 6.56 10.50
CA THR A 216 1.87 6.17 9.99
C THR A 216 1.85 5.81 8.53
N GLN A 217 0.69 5.37 8.02
CA GLN A 217 0.42 5.17 6.60
C GLN A 217 -0.89 5.84 6.17
N ILE A 218 -0.95 6.21 4.91
CA ILE A 218 -2.10 6.83 4.26
C ILE A 218 -2.74 5.78 3.37
N LEU A 219 -4.06 5.63 3.50
CA LEU A 219 -4.86 4.66 2.78
C LEU A 219 -5.84 5.41 1.87
N ILE A 220 -5.88 5.05 0.60
CA ILE A 220 -6.83 5.60 -0.38
C ILE A 220 -7.56 4.43 -1.04
N SER A 221 -8.88 4.52 -1.10
CA SER A 221 -9.74 3.69 -1.95
C SER A 221 -10.45 4.58 -2.94
N GLY A 222 -10.37 4.25 -4.21
CA GLY A 222 -11.05 4.94 -5.31
C GLY A 222 -11.77 3.96 -6.22
N ILE A 223 -12.76 4.46 -6.95
CA ILE A 223 -13.53 3.70 -7.95
C ILE A 223 -13.34 4.36 -9.32
N LYS A 224 -13.11 3.55 -10.34
CA LYS A 224 -13.02 4.01 -11.73
C LYS A 224 -14.41 4.27 -12.29
N LYS A 225 -14.65 5.48 -12.78
CA LYS A 225 -15.89 5.91 -13.45
C LYS A 225 -16.00 5.44 -14.88
#